data_dfa5b41d08a3b2a4f7e3c136a93658fc
#
_entry.id   dfa5b41d08a3b2a4f7e3c136a93658fc
#
_cell.length_a   1.000
_cell.length_b   1.000
_cell.length_c   1.000
_cell.angle_alpha   90.00
_cell.angle_beta   90.00
_cell.angle_gamma   90.00
#
_symmetry.space_group_name_H-M   'P 1'
#
loop_
_entity.id
_entity.type
_entity.pdbx_description
1 polymer ?
#
loop_
_entity_poly.entity_id
_entity_poly.type
_entity_poly.pdbx_seq_one_letter_code
_entity_poly.pdbx_strand_id
1 'polypeptide(L)'
;MKKTIFAFTLCSLMTLPSLHAQENYVSKVWVADQGNGTYKNPVLYADYSDPDICRVGEDYYLTSSSFNCIPGLQVLHSKDLVNWRIVGAALPYAVPPVDDERPEHGNRVWAPSIRHHNGEFYIFWGDPDQGAFMTKAPKAEGPWSEPVLVKPGKGVIDTCPLWDEDGRVYLVHAYAGSRAGLKSVIAICELNKEASKAITPSRIVFDGHEAHQTCEGPKFYKRNGYYYIFHPAGGVPTGWQVVLRSKNVYGPYEWKTVLAQGKSSVNGPHQGGWVDTPTGEDWFMHFQDVGAYGRLVHLQPMKWINDWPVIGVDKDGDGCGEPVLTYKKPNVGKNYPICTPQESDEFDGYTLGLQWQWHANMNEKWYYCAGDQSILRLYSYPVPNDYKSLWDVSNLLLQKTTAPSQTISTKITFKPTDKYQGERTGLVVMGMDYAALVMENTKEGLVLSQVECKKADRGGKETVNATLPLQDKTIYLKAKIYNTNKKIK
;
A
#
# COMPACT_ATOMS: atom_id res chain seq x y z
N MET A 1 4.68 22.01 67.26
CA MET A 1 4.24 20.74 66.65
C MET A 1 3.95 21.01 65.16
N LYS A 2 4.91 20.71 64.28
CA LYS A 2 4.71 20.84 62.80
C LYS A 2 4.22 19.51 62.27
N LYS A 3 3.03 19.50 61.68
CA LYS A 3 2.47 18.31 60.96
C LYS A 3 2.98 18.32 59.54
N THR A 4 3.80 17.34 59.20
CA THR A 4 4.25 17.08 57.83
C THR A 4 3.19 16.18 57.15
N ILE A 5 2.58 16.67 56.07
CA ILE A 5 1.65 15.93 55.24
C ILE A 5 2.47 15.28 54.12
N PHE A 6 2.54 13.95 54.10
CA PHE A 6 3.07 13.20 52.97
C PHE A 6 1.96 13.02 51.91
N ALA A 7 2.13 13.63 50.74
CA ALA A 7 1.29 13.36 49.58
C ALA A 7 1.86 12.17 48.82
N PHE A 8 1.13 11.05 48.84
CA PHE A 8 1.40 9.92 47.95
C PHE A 8 0.84 10.23 46.57
N THR A 9 1.73 10.50 45.61
CA THR A 9 1.34 10.55 44.20
C THR A 9 1.25 9.14 43.67
N LEU A 10 0.04 8.65 43.47
CA LEU A 10 -0.23 7.39 42.82
C LEU A 10 -0.02 7.54 41.30
N CYS A 11 1.15 7.11 40.80
CA CYS A 11 1.41 7.03 39.37
C CYS A 11 0.67 5.81 38.85
N SER A 12 -0.53 6.00 38.27
CA SER A 12 -1.22 4.95 37.53
C SER A 12 -0.46 4.71 36.21
N LEU A 13 0.29 3.63 36.15
CA LEU A 13 0.74 3.08 34.87
C LEU A 13 -0.52 2.68 34.08
N MET A 14 -0.95 3.51 33.16
CA MET A 14 -1.83 3.09 32.09
C MET A 14 -1.03 2.15 31.19
N THR A 15 -1.21 0.84 31.36
CA THR A 15 -0.81 -0.15 30.37
C THR A 15 -1.69 0.10 29.14
N LEU A 16 -1.11 0.68 28.10
CA LEU A 16 -1.71 0.72 26.78
C LEU A 16 -2.01 -0.75 26.36
N PRO A 17 -3.23 -1.08 25.97
CA PRO A 17 -3.50 -2.41 25.43
C PRO A 17 -2.61 -2.59 24.21
N SER A 18 -1.75 -3.60 24.24
CA SER A 18 -0.97 -4.03 23.10
C SER A 18 -1.94 -4.34 21.96
N LEU A 19 -1.76 -3.68 20.81
CA LEU A 19 -2.37 -4.10 19.54
C LEU A 19 -1.91 -5.54 19.26
N HIS A 20 -2.75 -6.51 19.63
CA HIS A 20 -2.56 -7.89 19.23
C HIS A 20 -2.99 -7.97 17.75
N ALA A 21 -2.07 -7.72 16.83
CA ALA A 21 -2.18 -8.34 15.51
C ALA A 21 -2.29 -9.84 15.78
N GLN A 22 -3.34 -10.49 15.29
CA GLN A 22 -3.49 -11.95 15.45
C GLN A 22 -2.26 -12.61 14.79
N GLU A 23 -1.32 -13.10 15.61
CA GLU A 23 0.00 -13.58 15.15
C GLU A 23 -0.09 -14.70 14.11
N ASN A 24 -1.24 -15.35 13.95
CA ASN A 24 -1.43 -16.53 13.11
C ASN A 24 -2.75 -16.52 12.30
N TYR A 25 -3.19 -15.36 11.84
CA TYR A 25 -4.34 -15.33 10.93
C TYR A 25 -3.99 -15.98 9.58
N VAL A 26 -4.84 -16.89 9.11
CA VAL A 26 -4.70 -17.54 7.81
C VAL A 26 -5.97 -17.33 7.01
N SER A 27 -5.85 -16.71 5.84
CA SER A 27 -6.95 -16.44 4.92
C SER A 27 -7.65 -17.72 4.47
N LYS A 28 -8.98 -17.64 4.32
CA LYS A 28 -9.80 -18.72 3.75
C LYS A 28 -9.98 -18.58 2.23
N VAL A 29 -9.47 -17.49 1.64
CA VAL A 29 -9.72 -17.18 0.22
C VAL A 29 -8.44 -17.14 -0.62
N TRP A 30 -7.30 -16.73 -0.03
CA TRP A 30 -6.01 -16.74 -0.70
C TRP A 30 -4.85 -17.01 0.26
N VAL A 31 -4.10 -18.07 0.00
CA VAL A 31 -2.87 -18.40 0.70
C VAL A 31 -1.78 -18.65 -0.33
N ALA A 32 -0.70 -17.90 -0.28
CA ALA A 32 0.42 -18.03 -1.20
C ALA A 32 1.29 -19.26 -0.89
N ASP A 33 1.55 -19.51 0.40
CA ASP A 33 2.31 -20.68 0.86
C ASP A 33 1.51 -21.97 0.61
N GLN A 34 2.09 -22.93 -0.14
CA GLN A 34 1.40 -24.16 -0.50
C GLN A 34 1.58 -25.27 0.55
N GLY A 35 2.29 -25.02 1.67
CA GLY A 35 2.55 -26.00 2.74
C GLY A 35 3.50 -27.14 2.38
N ASN A 36 4.05 -27.16 1.18
CA ASN A 36 4.93 -28.21 0.64
C ASN A 36 6.34 -27.71 0.28
N GLY A 37 6.73 -26.54 0.78
CA GLY A 37 8.02 -25.91 0.46
C GLY A 37 7.99 -25.06 -0.81
N THR A 38 6.82 -24.87 -1.41
CA THR A 38 6.61 -23.97 -2.56
C THR A 38 5.62 -22.84 -2.23
N TYR A 39 5.65 -21.80 -3.04
CA TYR A 39 4.65 -20.74 -3.02
C TYR A 39 4.08 -20.51 -4.43
N LYS A 40 2.92 -19.89 -4.48
CA LYS A 40 2.29 -19.37 -5.70
C LYS A 40 2.19 -17.85 -5.66
N ASN A 41 2.45 -17.23 -6.79
CA ASN A 41 2.24 -15.80 -7.00
C ASN A 41 0.77 -15.49 -7.39
N PRO A 42 0.26 -14.29 -7.02
CA PRO A 42 0.91 -13.27 -6.20
C PRO A 42 1.06 -13.69 -4.74
N VAL A 43 2.16 -13.29 -4.09
CA VAL A 43 2.35 -13.57 -2.65
C VAL A 43 1.41 -12.73 -1.79
N LEU A 44 0.99 -11.56 -2.28
CA LEU A 44 -0.09 -10.76 -1.71
C LEU A 44 -1.13 -10.51 -2.81
N TYR A 45 -2.28 -11.17 -2.68
CA TYR A 45 -3.41 -10.94 -3.60
C TYR A 45 -4.24 -9.75 -3.11
N ALA A 46 -3.66 -8.57 -3.13
CA ALA A 46 -4.31 -7.32 -2.76
C ALA A 46 -3.58 -6.14 -3.40
N ASP A 47 -4.25 -5.00 -3.51
CA ASP A 47 -3.66 -3.77 -4.05
C ASP A 47 -2.63 -3.18 -3.08
N TYR A 48 -1.39 -3.63 -3.20
CA TYR A 48 -0.22 -3.03 -2.59
C TYR A 48 0.64 -2.43 -3.71
N SER A 49 0.13 -1.35 -4.30
CA SER A 49 0.76 -0.64 -5.42
C SER A 49 2.18 -0.20 -5.10
N ASP A 50 3.08 -0.34 -6.09
CA ASP A 50 4.46 0.19 -6.02
C ASP A 50 5.21 -0.28 -4.77
N PRO A 51 5.28 -1.59 -4.49
CA PRO A 51 5.84 -2.09 -3.26
C PRO A 51 7.33 -1.82 -3.16
N ASP A 52 7.80 -1.52 -1.96
CA ASP A 52 9.22 -1.56 -1.63
C ASP A 52 9.45 -2.35 -0.35
N ILE A 53 10.63 -2.94 -0.22
CA ILE A 53 10.96 -3.91 0.82
C ILE A 53 12.35 -3.66 1.40
N CYS A 54 12.52 -3.91 2.69
CA CYS A 54 13.82 -4.00 3.31
C CYS A 54 13.92 -5.19 4.27
N ARG A 55 15.14 -5.66 4.51
CA ARG A 55 15.45 -6.69 5.50
C ARG A 55 16.15 -6.09 6.71
N VAL A 56 15.76 -6.51 7.91
CA VAL A 56 16.43 -6.18 9.17
C VAL A 56 16.66 -7.47 9.96
N GLY A 57 17.88 -7.98 9.95
CA GLY A 57 18.18 -9.26 10.54
C GLY A 57 17.47 -10.43 9.83
N GLU A 58 16.55 -11.09 10.54
CA GLU A 58 15.73 -12.20 10.00
C GLU A 58 14.33 -11.70 9.55
N ASP A 59 14.06 -10.40 9.62
CA ASP A 59 12.75 -9.81 9.38
C ASP A 59 12.71 -9.03 8.07
N TYR A 60 11.58 -9.11 7.36
CA TYR A 60 11.31 -8.36 6.14
C TYR A 60 10.14 -7.41 6.37
N TYR A 61 10.27 -6.20 5.88
CA TYR A 61 9.24 -5.16 5.99
C TYR A 61 8.94 -4.59 4.61
N LEU A 62 7.65 -4.46 4.31
CA LEU A 62 7.15 -3.95 3.04
C LEU A 62 6.20 -2.79 3.30
N THR A 63 6.25 -1.78 2.43
CA THR A 63 5.24 -0.73 2.32
C THR A 63 4.87 -0.49 0.87
N SER A 64 3.78 0.24 0.64
CA SER A 64 3.24 0.49 -0.70
C SER A 64 2.52 1.83 -0.78
N SER A 65 2.22 2.28 -1.99
CA SER A 65 1.36 3.44 -2.23
C SER A 65 0.02 3.27 -1.51
N SER A 66 -0.43 4.30 -0.82
CA SER A 66 -1.75 4.34 -0.19
C SER A 66 -2.65 5.42 -0.78
N PHE A 67 -2.10 6.25 -1.66
CA PHE A 67 -2.79 7.37 -2.27
C PHE A 67 -3.46 8.27 -1.21
N ASN A 68 -4.77 8.45 -1.31
CA ASN A 68 -5.58 9.21 -0.36
C ASN A 68 -6.14 8.38 0.81
N CYS A 69 -5.95 7.05 0.82
CA CYS A 69 -6.52 6.18 1.86
C CYS A 69 -5.79 6.32 3.19
N ILE A 70 -6.54 6.43 4.29
CA ILE A 70 -6.02 6.62 5.64
C ILE A 70 -6.57 5.55 6.61
N PRO A 71 -5.71 4.96 7.49
CA PRO A 71 -4.27 5.17 7.67
C PRO A 71 -3.48 4.80 6.41
N GLY A 72 -2.55 5.67 6.03
CA GLY A 72 -1.70 5.49 4.86
C GLY A 72 -0.37 4.80 5.18
N LEU A 73 0.35 4.37 4.14
CA LEU A 73 1.64 3.68 4.26
C LEU A 73 1.57 2.49 5.22
N GLN A 74 0.65 1.55 4.95
CA GLN A 74 0.61 0.29 5.70
C GLN A 74 1.97 -0.39 5.65
N VAL A 75 2.42 -0.90 6.80
CA VAL A 75 3.66 -1.66 6.93
C VAL A 75 3.32 -3.12 7.16
N LEU A 76 3.83 -3.97 6.28
CA LEU A 76 3.70 -5.41 6.37
C LEU A 76 5.01 -6.03 6.84
N HIS A 77 4.92 -7.14 7.54
CA HIS A 77 6.03 -7.89 8.08
C HIS A 77 5.98 -9.35 7.64
N SER A 78 7.14 -9.92 7.33
CA SER A 78 7.34 -11.34 7.02
C SER A 78 8.65 -11.84 7.60
N LYS A 79 8.74 -13.15 7.84
CA LYS A 79 9.98 -13.86 8.18
C LYS A 79 10.55 -14.66 7.01
N ASP A 80 9.79 -14.82 5.91
CA ASP A 80 10.14 -15.73 4.82
C ASP A 80 9.77 -15.22 3.41
N LEU A 81 9.34 -13.95 3.29
CA LEU A 81 8.92 -13.30 2.04
C LEU A 81 7.61 -13.82 1.43
N VAL A 82 7.01 -14.86 2.01
CA VAL A 82 5.80 -15.52 1.50
C VAL A 82 4.62 -15.33 2.45
N ASN A 83 4.89 -15.44 3.75
CA ASN A 83 3.90 -15.31 4.80
C ASN A 83 3.93 -13.90 5.38
N TRP A 84 2.88 -13.12 5.18
CA TRP A 84 2.83 -11.68 5.50
C TRP A 84 1.72 -11.36 6.49
N ARG A 85 1.95 -10.34 7.31
CA ARG A 85 0.93 -9.72 8.17
C ARG A 85 1.09 -8.21 8.16
N ILE A 86 0.00 -7.46 8.37
CA ILE A 86 0.06 -6.01 8.57
C ILE A 86 0.47 -5.77 10.01
N VAL A 87 1.47 -4.92 10.25
CA VAL A 87 1.97 -4.63 11.61
C VAL A 87 1.76 -3.18 12.02
N GLY A 88 1.44 -2.29 11.08
CA GLY A 88 1.20 -0.89 11.37
C GLY A 88 0.87 -0.09 10.11
N ALA A 89 0.76 1.21 10.29
CA ALA A 89 0.66 2.21 9.23
C ALA A 89 1.41 3.48 9.66
N ALA A 90 2.17 4.07 8.73
CA ALA A 90 3.04 5.19 9.06
C ALA A 90 2.34 6.55 9.01
N LEU A 91 1.18 6.66 8.35
CA LEU A 91 0.43 7.90 8.24
C LEU A 91 -0.97 7.75 8.85
N PRO A 92 -1.20 8.17 10.09
CA PRO A 92 -2.52 8.17 10.70
C PRO A 92 -3.47 9.20 10.07
N TYR A 93 -2.92 10.25 9.46
CA TYR A 93 -3.65 11.34 8.82
C TYR A 93 -3.00 11.72 7.49
N ALA A 94 -3.77 12.39 6.62
CA ALA A 94 -3.24 12.94 5.36
C ALA A 94 -2.23 14.07 5.61
N VAL A 95 -1.16 14.12 4.80
CA VAL A 95 -0.10 15.12 4.88
C VAL A 95 0.15 15.69 3.47
N PRO A 96 0.16 17.04 3.31
CA PRO A 96 -0.27 18.03 4.30
C PRO A 96 -1.73 17.83 4.73
N PRO A 97 -2.15 18.39 5.86
CA PRO A 97 -3.54 18.28 6.30
C PRO A 97 -4.52 18.76 5.25
N VAL A 98 -5.61 18.04 5.09
CA VAL A 98 -6.68 18.35 4.14
C VAL A 98 -8.04 18.30 4.81
N ASP A 99 -9.00 18.93 4.16
CA ASP A 99 -10.40 18.81 4.50
C ASP A 99 -10.85 17.34 4.39
N ASP A 100 -11.61 16.86 5.36
CA ASP A 100 -12.16 15.51 5.40
C ASP A 100 -13.48 15.37 4.61
N GLU A 101 -13.98 16.45 4.00
CA GLU A 101 -15.25 16.43 3.27
C GLU A 101 -15.19 15.66 1.95
N ARG A 102 -14.00 15.57 1.31
CA ARG A 102 -13.85 14.94 -0.02
C ARG A 102 -12.63 14.06 -0.13
N PRO A 103 -12.76 12.90 -0.78
CA PRO A 103 -11.61 12.08 -1.14
C PRO A 103 -10.81 12.71 -2.29
N GLU A 104 -9.50 12.59 -2.22
CA GLU A 104 -8.57 13.12 -3.24
C GLU A 104 -8.03 12.00 -4.14
N HIS A 105 -8.89 11.16 -4.63
CA HIS A 105 -8.61 9.94 -5.39
C HIS A 105 -7.31 9.93 -6.19
N GLY A 106 -6.45 8.94 -5.93
CA GLY A 106 -5.21 8.73 -6.65
C GLY A 106 -4.11 9.77 -6.41
N ASN A 107 -4.32 10.76 -5.53
CA ASN A 107 -3.30 11.73 -5.13
C ASN A 107 -2.61 11.31 -3.82
N ARG A 108 -1.72 12.14 -3.29
CA ARG A 108 -1.00 12.04 -2.02
C ARG A 108 0.18 11.08 -2.04
N VAL A 109 0.02 9.85 -1.56
CA VAL A 109 1.12 8.92 -1.29
C VAL A 109 1.39 8.03 -2.49
N TRP A 110 2.45 8.35 -3.25
CA TRP A 110 2.90 7.59 -4.40
C TRP A 110 4.23 6.90 -4.11
N ALA A 111 4.36 5.67 -4.60
CA ALA A 111 5.56 4.85 -4.70
C ALA A 111 6.60 5.05 -3.58
N PRO A 112 6.31 4.63 -2.35
CA PRO A 112 7.21 4.82 -1.24
C PRO A 112 8.45 3.94 -1.35
N SER A 113 9.46 4.28 -0.56
CA SER A 113 10.57 3.37 -0.24
C SER A 113 10.71 3.21 1.27
N ILE A 114 11.02 2.00 1.72
CA ILE A 114 11.29 1.67 3.11
C ILE A 114 12.76 1.27 3.26
N ARG A 115 13.46 1.86 4.23
CA ARG A 115 14.86 1.56 4.55
C ARG A 115 15.03 1.49 6.05
N HIS A 116 16.03 0.74 6.49
CA HIS A 116 16.47 0.72 7.87
C HIS A 116 17.93 1.19 7.95
N HIS A 117 18.18 2.21 8.75
CA HIS A 117 19.51 2.79 8.91
C HIS A 117 19.71 3.25 10.35
N ASN A 118 20.88 2.91 10.94
CA ASN A 118 21.25 3.28 12.30
C ASN A 118 20.18 3.02 13.38
N GLY A 119 19.49 1.86 13.27
CA GLY A 119 18.47 1.44 14.24
C GLY A 119 17.10 2.09 14.07
N GLU A 120 16.89 2.86 13.01
CA GLU A 120 15.59 3.46 12.69
C GLU A 120 15.09 3.02 11.31
N PHE A 121 13.78 2.87 11.17
CA PHE A 121 13.10 2.74 9.89
C PHE A 121 12.82 4.12 9.31
N TYR A 122 12.96 4.23 8.00
CA TYR A 122 12.65 5.42 7.21
C TYR A 122 11.70 5.03 6.09
N ILE A 123 10.63 5.79 5.91
CA ILE A 123 9.79 5.71 4.72
C ILE A 123 9.84 7.04 4.01
N PHE A 124 10.24 7.01 2.74
CA PHE A 124 10.19 8.16 1.83
C PHE A 124 9.09 7.93 0.82
N TRP A 125 8.35 8.96 0.44
CA TRP A 125 7.36 8.88 -0.62
C TRP A 125 7.29 10.17 -1.42
N GLY A 126 6.72 10.11 -2.62
CA GLY A 126 6.38 11.28 -3.42
C GLY A 126 4.91 11.67 -3.23
N ASP A 127 4.67 12.93 -2.94
CA ASP A 127 3.38 13.57 -3.21
C ASP A 127 3.53 14.34 -4.52
N PRO A 128 2.78 14.01 -5.59
CA PRO A 128 3.01 14.58 -6.92
C PRO A 128 2.78 16.09 -6.98
N ASP A 129 2.06 16.66 -6.04
CA ASP A 129 1.74 18.09 -6.00
C ASP A 129 2.62 18.88 -5.03
N GLN A 130 3.27 18.22 -4.04
CA GLN A 130 4.10 18.84 -3.00
C GLN A 130 5.60 18.53 -3.16
N GLY A 131 5.94 17.28 -3.44
CA GLY A 131 7.32 16.80 -3.51
C GLY A 131 7.60 15.56 -2.67
N ALA A 132 8.86 15.37 -2.28
CA ALA A 132 9.30 14.22 -1.50
C ALA A 132 9.12 14.45 0.01
N PHE A 133 8.44 13.52 0.65
CA PHE A 133 8.29 13.47 2.11
C PHE A 133 9.08 12.31 2.72
N MET A 134 9.31 12.37 4.03
CA MET A 134 9.91 11.32 4.83
C MET A 134 9.28 11.28 6.22
N THR A 135 9.11 10.07 6.75
CA THR A 135 8.87 9.81 8.18
C THR A 135 9.79 8.71 8.67
N LYS A 136 10.02 8.61 9.98
CA LYS A 136 10.88 7.60 10.57
C LYS A 136 10.35 7.09 11.90
N ALA A 137 10.79 5.87 12.28
CA ALA A 137 10.40 5.25 13.54
C ALA A 137 11.48 4.30 14.06
N PRO A 138 11.59 4.08 15.38
CA PRO A 138 12.50 3.10 15.95
C PRO A 138 12.04 1.65 15.71
N LYS A 139 10.77 1.44 15.41
CA LYS A 139 10.16 0.13 15.11
C LYS A 139 9.22 0.25 13.91
N ALA A 140 9.05 -0.82 13.17
CA ALA A 140 8.17 -0.87 12.00
C ALA A 140 6.69 -0.62 12.34
N GLU A 141 6.27 -1.01 13.54
CA GLU A 141 4.93 -0.75 14.07
C GLU A 141 4.72 0.72 14.47
N GLY A 142 5.80 1.49 14.58
CA GLY A 142 5.81 2.86 15.06
C GLY A 142 6.20 3.00 16.54
N PRO A 143 5.91 4.14 17.19
CA PRO A 143 5.26 5.31 16.58
C PRO A 143 6.14 5.98 15.52
N TRP A 144 5.54 6.38 14.42
CA TRP A 144 6.19 7.10 13.34
C TRP A 144 6.24 8.60 13.65
N SER A 145 7.32 9.26 13.24
CA SER A 145 7.50 10.71 13.42
C SER A 145 6.52 11.49 12.54
N GLU A 146 6.31 12.78 12.90
CA GLU A 146 5.65 13.70 11.98
C GLU A 146 6.41 13.74 10.64
N PRO A 147 5.68 13.68 9.51
CA PRO A 147 6.28 13.75 8.18
C PRO A 147 7.01 15.05 7.89
N VAL A 148 8.15 14.94 7.22
CA VAL A 148 8.97 16.08 6.81
C VAL A 148 9.00 16.19 5.30
N LEU A 149 8.73 17.38 4.75
CA LEU A 149 8.92 17.67 3.33
C LEU A 149 10.43 17.84 3.04
N VAL A 150 11.05 16.78 2.57
CA VAL A 150 12.51 16.68 2.35
C VAL A 150 12.94 17.46 1.11
N LYS A 151 12.14 17.39 0.05
CA LYS A 151 12.42 18.04 -1.24
C LYS A 151 11.13 18.60 -1.83
N PRO A 152 10.85 19.88 -1.67
CA PRO A 152 9.74 20.54 -2.35
C PRO A 152 9.87 20.48 -3.87
N GLY A 153 8.75 20.31 -4.57
CA GLY A 153 8.72 20.38 -6.02
C GLY A 153 7.60 19.56 -6.65
N LYS A 154 6.76 20.21 -7.44
CA LYS A 154 5.71 19.53 -8.21
C LYS A 154 6.32 18.46 -9.12
N GLY A 155 5.71 17.28 -9.07
CA GLY A 155 6.10 16.15 -9.88
C GLY A 155 7.33 15.38 -9.40
N VAL A 156 7.94 15.73 -8.26
CA VAL A 156 8.98 14.90 -7.64
C VAL A 156 8.30 13.69 -7.01
N ILE A 157 8.58 12.50 -7.57
CA ILE A 157 7.94 11.24 -7.19
C ILE A 157 8.95 10.10 -7.02
N ASP A 158 8.51 8.98 -6.47
CA ASP A 158 9.23 7.70 -6.45
C ASP A 158 10.60 7.80 -5.78
N THR A 159 10.64 8.35 -4.60
CA THR A 159 11.88 8.71 -3.92
C THR A 159 12.48 7.53 -3.15
N CYS A 160 13.81 7.33 -3.25
CA CYS A 160 14.53 6.32 -2.51
C CYS A 160 15.87 6.84 -2.00
N PRO A 161 16.14 6.81 -0.69
CA PRO A 161 17.41 7.24 -0.13
C PRO A 161 18.48 6.15 -0.23
N LEU A 162 19.73 6.59 -0.25
CA LEU A 162 20.91 5.76 -0.04
C LEU A 162 21.88 6.48 0.92
N TRP A 163 22.17 5.86 2.05
CA TRP A 163 23.28 6.24 2.94
C TRP A 163 24.56 5.59 2.43
N ASP A 164 25.50 6.40 2.01
CA ASP A 164 26.77 5.90 1.46
C ASP A 164 27.85 5.77 2.55
N GLU A 165 28.85 4.95 2.27
CA GLU A 165 30.01 4.69 3.15
C GLU A 165 30.87 5.94 3.38
N ASP A 166 30.81 6.92 2.49
CA ASP A 166 31.49 8.22 2.62
C ASP A 166 30.77 9.19 3.59
N GLY A 167 29.66 8.76 4.19
CA GLY A 167 28.84 9.52 5.13
C GLY A 167 27.88 10.50 4.46
N ARG A 168 27.75 10.49 3.14
CA ARG A 168 26.72 11.27 2.42
C ARG A 168 25.41 10.48 2.29
N VAL A 169 24.35 11.22 2.09
CA VAL A 169 23.03 10.65 1.85
C VAL A 169 22.53 11.15 0.51
N TYR A 170 22.17 10.23 -0.36
CA TYR A 170 21.65 10.54 -1.69
C TYR A 170 20.17 10.19 -1.77
N LEU A 171 19.41 10.96 -2.55
CA LEU A 171 18.01 10.69 -2.88
C LEU A 171 17.88 10.53 -4.39
N VAL A 172 17.59 9.33 -4.85
CA VAL A 172 17.16 9.09 -6.23
C VAL A 172 15.66 9.34 -6.33
N HIS A 173 15.20 9.89 -7.45
CA HIS A 173 13.78 10.14 -7.70
C HIS A 173 13.48 10.23 -9.21
N ALA A 174 12.20 10.15 -9.54
CA ALA A 174 11.67 10.38 -10.88
C ALA A 174 10.83 11.67 -10.93
N TYR A 175 10.21 11.92 -12.09
CA TYR A 175 9.28 13.03 -12.29
C TYR A 175 7.97 12.58 -12.93
N ALA A 176 6.85 13.02 -12.39
CA ALA A 176 5.52 12.85 -12.96
C ALA A 176 5.26 13.86 -14.07
N GLY A 177 5.17 13.42 -15.32
CA GLY A 177 4.92 14.30 -16.46
C GLY A 177 3.66 15.14 -16.35
N SER A 178 2.62 14.61 -15.71
CA SER A 178 1.35 15.30 -15.46
C SER A 178 1.46 16.51 -14.51
N ARG A 179 2.55 16.63 -13.76
CA ARG A 179 2.79 17.69 -12.77
C ARG A 179 4.01 18.54 -13.11
N ALA A 180 5.13 17.90 -13.49
CA ALA A 180 6.41 18.57 -13.78
C ALA A 180 6.57 18.99 -15.26
N GLY A 181 5.73 18.46 -16.17
CA GLY A 181 5.95 18.56 -17.62
C GLY A 181 7.17 17.76 -18.11
N LEU A 182 7.83 17.03 -17.22
CA LEU A 182 9.00 16.18 -17.46
C LEU A 182 8.69 14.76 -16.96
N LYS A 183 9.10 13.74 -17.74
CA LYS A 183 8.99 12.31 -17.36
C LYS A 183 10.14 11.53 -17.99
N SER A 184 10.17 10.23 -17.74
CA SER A 184 11.15 9.30 -18.35
C SER A 184 12.61 9.66 -18.06
N VAL A 185 12.89 10.26 -16.91
CA VAL A 185 14.24 10.57 -16.45
C VAL A 185 14.40 10.20 -14.98
N ILE A 186 15.59 9.76 -14.60
CA ILE A 186 15.98 9.50 -13.22
C ILE A 186 16.98 10.57 -12.79
N ALA A 187 16.77 11.11 -11.60
CA ALA A 187 17.60 12.16 -11.05
C ALA A 187 18.06 11.84 -9.63
N ILE A 188 19.19 12.41 -9.21
CA ILE A 188 19.76 12.27 -7.87
C ILE A 188 20.05 13.67 -7.31
N CYS A 189 19.73 13.86 -6.02
CA CYS A 189 20.23 14.97 -5.21
C CYS A 189 20.86 14.43 -3.91
N GLU A 190 21.62 15.28 -3.24
CA GLU A 190 22.19 15.00 -1.93
C GLU A 190 21.29 15.55 -0.83
N LEU A 191 21.14 14.76 0.24
CA LEU A 191 20.44 15.15 1.46
C LEU A 191 21.42 15.52 2.56
N ASN A 192 20.93 16.26 3.57
CA ASN A 192 21.66 16.42 4.83
C ASN A 192 21.83 15.07 5.54
N LYS A 193 22.70 15.00 6.57
CA LYS A 193 23.03 13.76 7.29
C LYS A 193 21.81 13.12 7.98
N GLU A 194 20.84 13.92 8.39
CA GLU A 194 19.58 13.50 9.00
C GLU A 194 18.57 12.97 7.96
N ALA A 195 18.92 13.02 6.67
CA ALA A 195 18.06 12.65 5.55
C ALA A 195 16.72 13.43 5.50
N SER A 196 16.66 14.60 6.12
CA SER A 196 15.45 15.41 6.32
C SER A 196 15.32 16.58 5.35
N LYS A 197 16.36 16.87 4.55
CA LYS A 197 16.37 18.02 3.64
C LYS A 197 17.32 17.80 2.47
N ALA A 198 16.86 18.08 1.25
CA ALA A 198 17.73 18.15 0.08
C ALA A 198 18.64 19.38 0.17
N ILE A 199 19.94 19.17 0.00
CA ILE A 199 20.98 20.22 0.12
C ILE A 199 21.63 20.59 -1.22
N THR A 200 21.34 19.81 -2.28
CA THR A 200 21.78 20.10 -3.66
C THR A 200 20.62 20.10 -4.64
N PRO A 201 20.72 20.79 -5.77
CA PRO A 201 19.81 20.58 -6.90
C PRO A 201 19.84 19.12 -7.37
N SER A 202 18.76 18.65 -7.99
CA SER A 202 18.72 17.35 -8.65
C SER A 202 19.51 17.38 -9.95
N ARG A 203 20.32 16.35 -10.18
CA ARG A 203 21.03 16.08 -11.42
C ARG A 203 20.40 14.87 -12.11
N ILE A 204 19.98 15.01 -13.36
CA ILE A 204 19.56 13.89 -14.19
C ILE A 204 20.78 12.99 -14.44
N VAL A 205 20.64 11.71 -14.10
CA VAL A 205 21.69 10.68 -14.22
C VAL A 205 21.35 9.65 -15.29
N PHE A 206 20.08 9.58 -15.70
CA PHE A 206 19.62 8.71 -16.76
C PHE A 206 18.46 9.35 -17.53
N ASP A 207 18.53 9.30 -18.85
CA ASP A 207 17.47 9.70 -19.77
C ASP A 207 16.94 8.46 -20.51
N GLY A 208 15.69 8.10 -20.23
CA GLY A 208 15.03 6.93 -20.78
C GLY A 208 14.14 7.21 -22.00
N HIS A 209 14.13 8.43 -22.54
CA HIS A 209 13.20 8.79 -23.62
C HIS A 209 13.33 7.91 -24.87
N GLU A 210 14.53 7.45 -25.19
CA GLU A 210 14.75 6.61 -26.38
C GLU A 210 14.44 5.13 -26.10
N ALA A 211 15.08 4.52 -25.08
CA ALA A 211 15.07 3.07 -24.87
C ALA A 211 14.08 2.63 -23.78
N HIS A 212 13.80 3.48 -22.80
CA HIS A 212 13.07 3.13 -21.58
C HIS A 212 12.03 4.19 -21.22
N GLN A 213 11.14 4.49 -22.16
CA GLN A 213 10.05 5.44 -21.96
C GLN A 213 9.24 5.09 -20.71
N THR A 214 8.80 6.12 -20.00
CA THR A 214 8.11 5.99 -18.71
C THR A 214 9.01 5.29 -17.68
N CYS A 215 10.34 5.60 -17.68
CA CYS A 215 11.17 5.18 -16.57
C CYS A 215 10.83 6.03 -15.33
N GLU A 216 10.57 5.33 -14.22
CA GLU A 216 10.08 5.87 -12.95
C GLU A 216 10.44 4.89 -11.81
N GLY A 217 9.88 5.00 -10.62
CA GLY A 217 9.99 4.02 -9.55
C GLY A 217 11.41 3.62 -9.10
N PRO A 218 12.44 4.51 -9.11
CA PRO A 218 13.80 4.10 -8.85
C PRO A 218 14.00 3.62 -7.41
N LYS A 219 14.74 2.52 -7.25
CA LYS A 219 15.24 2.04 -5.94
C LYS A 219 16.76 2.00 -5.97
N PHE A 220 17.40 2.55 -4.93
CA PHE A 220 18.83 2.82 -4.90
C PHE A 220 19.56 1.87 -3.98
N TYR A 221 20.62 1.21 -4.51
CA TYR A 221 21.42 0.25 -3.78
C TYR A 221 22.91 0.44 -4.08
N LYS A 222 23.77 -0.09 -3.19
CA LYS A 222 25.21 -0.21 -3.41
C LYS A 222 25.67 -1.64 -3.17
N ARG A 223 26.44 -2.21 -4.09
CA ARG A 223 26.97 -3.57 -4.00
C ARG A 223 28.27 -3.69 -4.78
N ASN A 224 29.29 -4.34 -4.20
CA ASN A 224 30.59 -4.59 -4.83
C ASN A 224 31.24 -3.32 -5.43
N GLY A 225 31.06 -2.17 -4.76
CA GLY A 225 31.61 -0.89 -5.23
C GLY A 225 30.88 -0.30 -6.45
N TYR A 226 29.70 -0.81 -6.81
CA TYR A 226 28.82 -0.22 -7.80
C TYR A 226 27.59 0.38 -7.12
N TYR A 227 27.11 1.49 -7.67
CA TYR A 227 25.80 2.05 -7.45
C TYR A 227 24.82 1.42 -8.43
N TYR A 228 23.68 0.95 -7.92
CA TYR A 228 22.60 0.35 -8.71
C TYR A 228 21.33 1.13 -8.54
N ILE A 229 20.68 1.45 -9.65
CA ILE A 229 19.32 1.99 -9.64
C ILE A 229 18.41 0.99 -10.35
N PHE A 230 17.52 0.36 -9.59
CA PHE A 230 16.49 -0.51 -10.12
C PHE A 230 15.30 0.36 -10.46
N HIS A 231 14.83 0.37 -11.69
CA HIS A 231 13.67 1.16 -12.09
C HIS A 231 12.82 0.44 -13.15
N PRO A 232 11.49 0.61 -13.12
CA PRO A 232 10.63 0.14 -14.20
C PRO A 232 10.68 1.08 -15.39
N ALA A 233 10.23 0.57 -16.54
CA ALA A 233 9.94 1.33 -17.74
C ALA A 233 8.74 0.72 -18.48
N GLY A 234 8.22 1.37 -19.52
CA GLY A 234 7.17 0.84 -20.39
C GLY A 234 5.75 1.01 -19.86
N GLY A 235 5.59 1.56 -18.65
CA GLY A 235 4.29 1.81 -18.01
C GLY A 235 3.65 0.59 -17.36
N VAL A 236 2.68 0.83 -16.47
CA VAL A 236 2.09 -0.14 -15.55
C VAL A 236 1.53 -1.41 -16.21
N PRO A 237 0.74 -1.38 -17.31
CA PRO A 237 0.18 -2.59 -17.88
C PRO A 237 1.15 -3.45 -18.69
N THR A 238 2.24 -2.88 -19.17
CA THR A 238 3.11 -3.47 -20.22
C THR A 238 4.60 -3.33 -19.94
N GLY A 239 4.97 -2.86 -18.74
CA GLY A 239 6.34 -2.51 -18.42
C GLY A 239 7.28 -3.69 -18.18
N TRP A 240 8.52 -3.33 -17.92
CA TRP A 240 9.63 -4.23 -17.60
C TRP A 240 10.55 -3.59 -16.57
N GLN A 241 11.41 -4.39 -15.94
CA GLN A 241 12.40 -3.92 -14.98
C GLN A 241 13.75 -3.70 -15.64
N VAL A 242 14.32 -2.52 -15.40
CA VAL A 242 15.65 -2.12 -15.84
C VAL A 242 16.52 -1.91 -14.61
N VAL A 243 17.81 -2.18 -14.74
CA VAL A 243 18.81 -1.84 -13.75
C VAL A 243 19.91 -1.01 -14.37
N LEU A 244 20.21 0.11 -13.74
CA LEU A 244 21.36 0.97 -14.05
C LEU A 244 22.50 0.61 -13.11
N ARG A 245 23.74 0.65 -13.61
CA ARG A 245 24.95 0.38 -12.83
C ARG A 245 26.06 1.38 -13.14
N SER A 246 26.74 1.89 -12.10
CA SER A 246 27.89 2.79 -12.25
C SER A 246 28.85 2.65 -11.06
N LYS A 247 30.13 2.95 -11.30
CA LYS A 247 31.14 3.13 -10.23
C LYS A 247 31.04 4.49 -9.54
N ASN A 248 30.32 5.44 -10.13
CA ASN A 248 30.13 6.79 -9.62
C ASN A 248 28.64 7.05 -9.39
N VAL A 249 28.30 7.64 -8.24
CA VAL A 249 26.92 7.96 -7.86
C VAL A 249 26.16 8.79 -8.89
N TYR A 250 26.85 9.66 -9.60
CA TYR A 250 26.27 10.51 -10.66
C TYR A 250 26.51 9.96 -12.08
N GLY A 251 26.99 8.71 -12.20
CA GLY A 251 27.21 8.09 -13.50
C GLY A 251 28.57 8.43 -14.14
N PRO A 252 28.75 8.10 -15.44
CA PRO A 252 27.72 7.57 -16.34
C PRO A 252 27.25 6.17 -15.90
N TYR A 253 25.96 5.91 -16.18
CA TYR A 253 25.33 4.62 -15.91
C TYR A 253 25.23 3.78 -17.18
N GLU A 254 25.63 2.54 -17.13
CA GLU A 254 25.23 1.49 -18.07
C GLU A 254 23.93 0.83 -17.61
N TRP A 255 23.18 0.20 -18.51
CA TRP A 255 21.89 -0.38 -18.17
C TRP A 255 21.65 -1.76 -18.79
N LYS A 256 20.76 -2.53 -18.15
CA LYS A 256 20.19 -3.77 -18.69
C LYS A 256 18.72 -3.90 -18.32
N THR A 257 17.93 -4.48 -19.21
CA THR A 257 16.63 -5.05 -18.87
C THR A 257 16.87 -6.39 -18.18
N VAL A 258 16.29 -6.60 -17.02
CA VAL A 258 16.61 -7.75 -16.14
C VAL A 258 15.38 -8.59 -15.79
N LEU A 259 14.16 -8.11 -16.08
CA LEU A 259 12.91 -8.81 -15.94
C LEU A 259 11.92 -8.27 -16.96
N ALA A 260 11.29 -9.14 -17.72
CA ALA A 260 10.24 -8.82 -18.67
C ALA A 260 9.16 -9.91 -18.66
N GLN A 261 7.96 -9.62 -19.16
CA GLN A 261 6.88 -10.58 -19.22
C GLN A 261 7.26 -11.88 -19.93
N GLY A 262 7.97 -11.79 -21.04
CA GLY A 262 8.32 -12.93 -21.86
C GLY A 262 7.09 -13.75 -22.26
N LYS A 263 7.14 -15.05 -22.01
CA LYS A 263 6.03 -16.01 -22.25
C LYS A 263 5.14 -16.22 -21.02
N SER A 264 5.39 -15.50 -19.91
CA SER A 264 4.59 -15.62 -18.69
C SER A 264 3.22 -14.93 -18.85
N SER A 265 2.28 -15.27 -17.97
CA SER A 265 0.99 -14.57 -17.89
C SER A 265 1.04 -13.32 -17.01
N VAL A 266 2.20 -12.98 -16.44
CA VAL A 266 2.39 -11.81 -15.58
C VAL A 266 2.74 -10.62 -16.46
N ASN A 267 1.73 -9.81 -16.80
CA ASN A 267 1.93 -8.60 -17.60
C ASN A 267 2.61 -7.50 -16.79
N GLY A 268 3.41 -6.69 -17.47
CA GLY A 268 4.04 -5.52 -16.90
C GLY A 268 4.79 -5.77 -15.58
N PRO A 269 5.66 -6.80 -15.46
CA PRO A 269 6.35 -7.09 -14.21
C PRO A 269 7.41 -6.02 -13.95
N HIS A 270 7.11 -5.10 -13.05
CA HIS A 270 8.02 -4.00 -12.76
C HIS A 270 7.75 -3.35 -11.41
N GLN A 271 8.62 -2.43 -11.03
CA GLN A 271 8.60 -1.61 -9.82
C GLN A 271 8.49 -2.42 -8.54
N GLY A 272 9.59 -2.46 -7.80
CA GLY A 272 9.68 -3.20 -6.56
C GLY A 272 11.04 -3.08 -5.92
N GLY A 273 11.35 -3.98 -4.99
CA GLY A 273 12.57 -3.95 -4.22
C GLY A 273 13.32 -5.29 -4.22
N TRP A 274 14.62 -5.19 -4.16
CA TRP A 274 15.55 -6.30 -3.95
C TRP A 274 15.86 -6.48 -2.47
N VAL A 275 15.87 -7.73 -2.03
CA VAL A 275 16.39 -8.16 -0.73
C VAL A 275 17.15 -9.47 -0.85
N ASP A 276 18.05 -9.70 0.10
CA ASP A 276 18.73 -10.98 0.30
C ASP A 276 18.09 -11.77 1.46
N THR A 277 18.45 -13.05 1.58
CA THR A 277 18.10 -13.88 2.74
C THR A 277 19.32 -14.06 3.66
N PRO A 278 19.11 -14.46 4.93
CA PRO A 278 20.21 -14.81 5.83
C PRO A 278 21.12 -15.94 5.31
N THR A 279 20.64 -16.75 4.38
CA THR A 279 21.41 -17.84 3.74
C THR A 279 22.09 -17.42 2.43
N GLY A 280 21.94 -16.15 2.01
CA GLY A 280 22.60 -15.60 0.83
C GLY A 280 21.88 -15.83 -0.50
N GLU A 281 20.59 -16.14 -0.48
CA GLU A 281 19.75 -16.07 -1.68
C GLU A 281 19.27 -14.62 -1.92
N ASP A 282 19.12 -14.23 -3.17
CA ASP A 282 18.59 -12.93 -3.57
C ASP A 282 17.16 -13.08 -4.11
N TRP A 283 16.31 -12.12 -3.80
CA TRP A 283 14.89 -12.11 -4.16
C TRP A 283 14.43 -10.71 -4.56
N PHE A 284 13.46 -10.64 -5.47
CA PHE A 284 12.87 -9.39 -5.93
C PHE A 284 11.36 -9.43 -5.81
N MET A 285 10.79 -8.41 -5.16
CA MET A 285 9.34 -8.22 -5.14
C MET A 285 8.96 -7.14 -6.14
N HIS A 286 7.88 -7.38 -6.89
CA HIS A 286 7.32 -6.43 -7.85
C HIS A 286 5.81 -6.55 -7.89
N PHE A 287 5.14 -5.69 -8.62
CA PHE A 287 3.70 -5.84 -8.81
C PHE A 287 3.32 -6.28 -10.23
N GLN A 288 2.09 -6.76 -10.36
CA GLN A 288 1.34 -6.95 -11.60
C GLN A 288 0.04 -6.16 -11.52
N ASP A 289 -0.27 -5.33 -12.53
CA ASP A 289 -1.57 -4.67 -12.64
C ASP A 289 -2.64 -5.66 -13.11
N VAL A 290 -3.68 -5.85 -12.30
CA VAL A 290 -4.80 -6.76 -12.56
C VAL A 290 -6.13 -5.99 -12.60
N GLY A 291 -6.07 -4.77 -13.13
CA GLY A 291 -7.24 -3.92 -13.33
C GLY A 291 -7.98 -3.63 -12.01
N ALA A 292 -9.26 -4.01 -11.90
CA ALA A 292 -10.07 -3.70 -10.72
C ALA A 292 -9.61 -4.40 -9.42
N TYR A 293 -8.70 -5.36 -9.47
CA TYR A 293 -8.06 -5.95 -8.28
C TYR A 293 -6.85 -5.14 -7.81
N GLY A 294 -6.42 -4.14 -8.59
CA GLY A 294 -5.26 -3.33 -8.30
C GLY A 294 -3.92 -3.99 -8.69
N ARG A 295 -2.86 -3.58 -8.04
CA ARG A 295 -1.49 -3.99 -8.29
C ARG A 295 -1.06 -5.06 -7.29
N LEU A 296 -1.14 -6.32 -7.73
CA LEU A 296 -0.88 -7.51 -6.90
C LEU A 296 0.62 -7.78 -6.79
N VAL A 297 1.10 -8.15 -5.60
CA VAL A 297 2.54 -8.30 -5.34
C VAL A 297 3.02 -9.71 -5.62
N HIS A 298 4.06 -9.81 -6.44
CA HIS A 298 4.75 -11.03 -6.82
C HIS A 298 6.14 -11.11 -6.21
N LEU A 299 6.60 -12.31 -5.93
CA LEU A 299 7.96 -12.61 -5.48
C LEU A 299 8.69 -13.39 -6.56
N GLN A 300 9.90 -12.95 -6.92
CA GLN A 300 10.72 -13.60 -7.94
C GLN A 300 12.06 -14.00 -7.35
N PRO A 301 12.60 -15.21 -7.71
CA PRO A 301 14.00 -15.51 -7.46
C PRO A 301 14.87 -14.52 -8.23
N MET A 302 16.05 -14.21 -7.69
CA MET A 302 17.00 -13.33 -8.32
C MET A 302 18.41 -13.91 -8.17
N LYS A 303 19.29 -13.67 -9.15
CA LYS A 303 20.69 -14.05 -9.11
C LYS A 303 21.57 -12.93 -9.66
N TRP A 304 22.74 -12.77 -9.08
CA TRP A 304 23.77 -11.89 -9.62
C TRP A 304 24.71 -12.67 -10.54
N ILE A 305 24.85 -12.22 -11.79
CA ILE A 305 25.76 -12.79 -12.80
C ILE A 305 26.62 -11.66 -13.35
N ASN A 306 27.93 -11.72 -13.13
CA ASN A 306 28.89 -10.67 -13.54
C ASN A 306 28.47 -9.27 -13.06
N ASP A 307 28.06 -9.16 -11.79
CA ASP A 307 27.53 -7.95 -11.15
C ASP A 307 26.31 -7.33 -11.87
N TRP A 308 25.50 -8.16 -12.54
CA TRP A 308 24.17 -7.82 -13.02
C TRP A 308 23.10 -8.74 -12.41
N PRO A 309 21.97 -8.21 -11.95
CA PRO A 309 20.90 -9.07 -11.50
C PRO A 309 20.15 -9.68 -12.68
N VAL A 310 19.74 -10.92 -12.53
CA VAL A 310 18.78 -11.62 -13.39
C VAL A 310 17.59 -11.98 -12.50
N ILE A 311 16.42 -11.43 -12.79
CA ILE A 311 15.22 -11.54 -11.94
C ILE A 311 14.23 -12.52 -12.60
N GLY A 312 13.68 -13.45 -11.81
CA GLY A 312 12.86 -14.53 -12.35
C GLY A 312 13.70 -15.67 -12.91
N VAL A 313 13.21 -16.29 -13.98
CA VAL A 313 13.92 -17.40 -14.64
C VAL A 313 14.30 -17.00 -16.07
N ASP A 314 15.58 -16.87 -16.30
CA ASP A 314 16.17 -16.67 -17.62
C ASP A 314 16.19 -18.03 -18.36
N LYS A 315 15.38 -18.17 -19.40
CA LYS A 315 15.19 -19.43 -20.14
C LYS A 315 16.06 -19.54 -21.39
N ASP A 316 16.50 -18.42 -21.92
CA ASP A 316 17.26 -18.34 -23.18
C ASP A 316 18.69 -17.84 -23.00
N GLY A 317 19.05 -17.40 -21.79
CA GLY A 317 20.41 -17.03 -21.42
C GLY A 317 20.79 -15.61 -21.84
N ASP A 318 19.83 -14.73 -22.12
CA ASP A 318 20.06 -13.35 -22.55
C ASP A 318 20.33 -12.38 -21.37
N GLY A 319 20.11 -12.86 -20.11
CA GLY A 319 20.28 -12.08 -18.89
C GLY A 319 19.02 -11.35 -18.46
N CYS A 320 17.89 -11.56 -19.12
CA CYS A 320 16.58 -11.04 -18.76
C CYS A 320 15.66 -12.19 -18.35
N GLY A 321 15.22 -12.21 -17.08
CA GLY A 321 14.35 -13.30 -16.61
C GLY A 321 12.89 -13.04 -16.91
N GLU A 322 12.11 -14.13 -16.81
CA GLU A 322 10.63 -14.11 -16.86
C GLU A 322 10.05 -14.39 -15.47
N PRO A 323 8.89 -13.78 -15.11
CA PRO A 323 8.22 -14.06 -13.85
C PRO A 323 7.83 -15.53 -13.69
N VAL A 324 7.96 -16.05 -12.46
CA VAL A 324 7.44 -17.35 -12.05
C VAL A 324 6.06 -17.20 -11.41
N LEU A 325 5.17 -18.17 -11.65
CA LEU A 325 3.87 -18.25 -10.97
C LEU A 325 3.89 -19.17 -9.75
N THR A 326 4.74 -20.17 -9.77
CA THR A 326 4.99 -21.08 -8.63
C THR A 326 6.48 -21.35 -8.56
N TYR A 327 7.02 -21.32 -7.36
CA TYR A 327 8.45 -21.59 -7.15
C TYR A 327 8.70 -22.14 -5.75
N LYS A 328 9.91 -22.62 -5.49
CA LYS A 328 10.36 -23.01 -4.14
C LYS A 328 10.38 -21.75 -3.25
N LYS A 329 10.02 -21.90 -2.00
CA LYS A 329 10.11 -20.81 -1.01
C LYS A 329 11.58 -20.35 -0.84
N PRO A 330 11.79 -19.06 -0.48
CA PRO A 330 13.10 -18.57 -0.08
C PRO A 330 13.68 -19.42 1.05
N ASN A 331 14.96 -19.77 0.92
CA ASN A 331 15.68 -20.36 2.03
C ASN A 331 16.10 -19.24 3.00
N VAL A 332 15.42 -19.16 4.12
CA VAL A 332 15.73 -18.23 5.21
C VAL A 332 16.37 -18.94 6.42
N GLY A 333 16.76 -20.22 6.25
CA GLY A 333 17.40 -21.05 7.28
C GLY A 333 16.44 -21.67 8.29
N LYS A 334 15.16 -21.29 8.27
CA LYS A 334 14.12 -21.74 9.20
C LYS A 334 12.76 -21.89 8.48
N ASN A 335 11.85 -22.66 9.07
CA ASN A 335 10.46 -22.72 8.65
C ASN A 335 9.59 -21.86 9.57
N TYR A 336 8.69 -21.11 8.97
CA TYR A 336 7.75 -20.28 9.71
C TYR A 336 6.32 -20.72 9.45
N PRO A 337 5.40 -20.50 10.42
CA PRO A 337 3.97 -20.80 10.27
C PRO A 337 3.38 -20.02 9.08
N ILE A 338 2.40 -20.63 8.43
CA ILE A 338 1.58 -19.93 7.43
C ILE A 338 0.81 -18.83 8.12
N CYS A 339 0.89 -17.63 7.59
CA CYS A 339 0.05 -16.50 7.98
C CYS A 339 -0.25 -15.60 6.77
N THR A 340 -1.30 -14.81 6.86
CA THR A 340 -1.73 -13.87 5.82
C THR A 340 -2.19 -12.55 6.46
N PRO A 341 -2.26 -11.45 5.71
CA PRO A 341 -3.00 -10.29 6.16
C PRO A 341 -4.45 -10.66 6.53
N GLN A 342 -4.97 -10.03 7.57
CA GLN A 342 -6.35 -10.24 8.02
C GLN A 342 -7.33 -9.64 6.99
N GLU A 343 -8.43 -10.35 6.73
CA GLU A 343 -9.51 -9.91 5.83
C GLU A 343 -10.89 -9.92 6.47
N SER A 344 -11.04 -10.61 7.62
CA SER A 344 -12.29 -10.66 8.38
C SER A 344 -12.12 -9.94 9.71
N ASP A 345 -13.19 -9.35 10.23
CA ASP A 345 -13.19 -8.64 11.50
C ASP A 345 -14.52 -8.86 12.22
N GLU A 346 -14.47 -9.36 13.43
CA GLU A 346 -15.65 -9.54 14.31
C GLU A 346 -15.85 -8.32 15.23
N PHE A 347 -14.97 -7.31 15.11
CA PHE A 347 -15.01 -6.07 15.88
C PHE A 347 -14.96 -6.28 17.40
N ASP A 348 -14.22 -7.28 17.85
CA ASP A 348 -14.00 -7.60 19.25
C ASP A 348 -12.89 -6.76 19.93
N GLY A 349 -12.23 -5.91 19.16
CA GLY A 349 -11.28 -4.90 19.62
C GLY A 349 -11.92 -3.52 19.87
N TYR A 350 -11.20 -2.67 20.63
CA TYR A 350 -11.59 -1.27 20.86
C TYR A 350 -11.03 -0.30 19.82
N THR A 351 -10.33 -0.81 18.81
CA THR A 351 -9.80 -0.08 17.65
C THR A 351 -10.10 -0.87 16.38
N LEU A 352 -10.11 -0.19 15.25
CA LEU A 352 -10.19 -0.85 13.94
C LEU A 352 -8.95 -1.71 13.71
N GLY A 353 -9.16 -2.88 13.11
CA GLY A 353 -8.07 -3.72 12.63
C GLY A 353 -7.23 -3.01 11.57
N LEU A 354 -5.95 -3.38 11.45
CA LEU A 354 -4.98 -2.73 10.55
C LEU A 354 -5.31 -2.88 9.05
N GLN A 355 -6.22 -3.78 8.69
CA GLN A 355 -6.71 -3.97 7.32
C GLN A 355 -7.67 -2.87 6.86
N TRP A 356 -8.24 -2.12 7.78
CA TRP A 356 -9.22 -1.08 7.47
C TRP A 356 -8.56 0.24 7.09
N GLN A 357 -9.08 0.87 6.06
CA GLN A 357 -8.68 2.20 5.62
C GLN A 357 -9.92 3.03 5.26
N TRP A 358 -9.88 4.30 5.59
CA TRP A 358 -10.89 5.26 5.15
C TRP A 358 -10.59 5.74 3.73
N HIS A 359 -11.65 6.10 3.01
CA HIS A 359 -11.57 6.60 1.63
C HIS A 359 -10.92 7.99 1.52
N ALA A 360 -10.78 8.69 2.64
CA ALA A 360 -10.15 10.01 2.74
C ALA A 360 -9.52 10.20 4.11
N ASN A 361 -9.15 11.45 4.44
CA ASN A 361 -8.67 11.80 5.76
C ASN A 361 -9.71 11.47 6.83
N MET A 362 -9.29 10.75 7.86
CA MET A 362 -10.17 10.24 8.90
C MET A 362 -10.69 11.36 9.81
N ASN A 363 -11.97 11.25 10.20
CA ASN A 363 -12.58 12.03 11.26
C ASN A 363 -13.02 11.11 12.40
N GLU A 364 -12.59 11.38 13.63
CA GLU A 364 -12.90 10.58 14.81
C GLU A 364 -14.40 10.44 15.10
N LYS A 365 -15.23 11.37 14.58
CA LYS A 365 -16.69 11.35 14.71
C LYS A 365 -17.38 10.33 13.81
N TRP A 366 -16.65 9.67 12.90
CA TRP A 366 -17.27 8.76 11.95
C TRP A 366 -17.55 7.38 12.53
N TYR A 367 -16.84 6.98 13.59
CA TYR A 367 -16.97 5.61 14.11
C TYR A 367 -16.70 5.49 15.62
N TYR A 368 -17.10 4.34 16.15
CA TYR A 368 -16.77 3.90 17.50
C TYR A 368 -16.70 2.36 17.54
N CYS A 369 -15.63 1.80 18.08
CA CYS A 369 -15.46 0.37 18.31
C CYS A 369 -15.89 0.02 19.71
N ALA A 370 -16.93 -0.81 19.85
CA ALA A 370 -17.43 -1.34 21.12
C ALA A 370 -17.00 -2.82 21.23
N GLY A 371 -15.73 -3.05 21.55
CA GLY A 371 -15.12 -4.38 21.55
C GLY A 371 -15.78 -5.38 22.51
N ASP A 372 -16.26 -4.91 23.65
CA ASP A 372 -17.04 -5.70 24.61
C ASP A 372 -18.39 -6.22 24.08
N GLN A 373 -18.89 -5.61 23.01
CA GLN A 373 -20.13 -5.97 22.32
C GLN A 373 -19.89 -6.59 20.95
N SER A 374 -18.62 -6.66 20.49
CA SER A 374 -18.25 -7.05 19.13
C SER A 374 -19.01 -6.25 18.07
N ILE A 375 -19.00 -4.91 18.21
CA ILE A 375 -19.74 -3.98 17.37
C ILE A 375 -18.83 -2.84 16.89
N LEU A 376 -18.84 -2.59 15.58
CA LEU A 376 -18.43 -1.34 15.00
C LEU A 376 -19.66 -0.45 14.76
N ARG A 377 -19.66 0.75 15.32
CA ARG A 377 -20.67 1.80 15.02
C ARG A 377 -20.10 2.75 13.98
N LEU A 378 -20.84 2.94 12.91
CA LEU A 378 -20.58 3.98 11.92
C LEU A 378 -21.68 5.05 12.05
N TYR A 379 -21.26 6.31 12.03
CA TYR A 379 -22.19 7.44 12.14
C TYR A 379 -22.44 8.08 10.78
N SER A 380 -23.69 8.43 10.50
CA SER A 380 -24.04 9.18 9.29
C SER A 380 -23.32 10.53 9.30
N TYR A 381 -22.76 10.90 8.16
CA TYR A 381 -22.07 12.16 7.93
C TYR A 381 -22.67 12.86 6.72
N PRO A 382 -22.80 14.20 6.71
CA PRO A 382 -23.36 14.91 5.58
C PRO A 382 -22.57 14.64 4.29
N VAL A 383 -23.25 14.40 3.20
CA VAL A 383 -22.62 14.34 1.88
C VAL A 383 -22.32 15.76 1.37
N PRO A 384 -21.34 15.94 0.49
CA PRO A 384 -21.06 17.24 -0.15
C PRO A 384 -22.29 17.79 -0.89
N ASN A 385 -22.43 19.12 -0.95
CA ASN A 385 -23.58 19.77 -1.58
C ASN A 385 -23.78 19.43 -3.06
N ASP A 386 -22.70 19.07 -3.75
CA ASP A 386 -22.70 18.65 -5.16
C ASP A 386 -22.54 17.13 -5.33
N TYR A 387 -22.90 16.36 -4.28
CA TYR A 387 -22.90 14.90 -4.28
C TYR A 387 -23.58 14.31 -5.51
N LYS A 388 -22.91 13.34 -6.14
CA LYS A 388 -23.42 12.60 -7.30
C LYS A 388 -23.46 11.11 -7.05
N SER A 389 -22.47 10.60 -6.30
CA SER A 389 -22.29 9.17 -6.05
C SER A 389 -21.37 8.94 -4.85
N LEU A 390 -21.21 7.70 -4.41
CA LEU A 390 -20.28 7.33 -3.33
C LEU A 390 -18.81 7.66 -3.62
N TRP A 391 -18.48 8.01 -4.85
CA TRP A 391 -17.17 8.53 -5.22
C TRP A 391 -16.83 9.84 -4.50
N ASP A 392 -17.84 10.64 -4.19
CA ASP A 392 -17.68 11.93 -3.52
C ASP A 392 -17.70 11.82 -1.98
N VAL A 393 -17.83 10.59 -1.43
CA VAL A 393 -18.04 10.38 0.02
C VAL A 393 -16.73 9.96 0.70
N SER A 394 -16.34 10.69 1.72
CA SER A 394 -15.11 10.49 2.48
C SER A 394 -15.20 9.36 3.50
N ASN A 395 -16.35 9.23 4.18
CA ASN A 395 -16.55 8.31 5.31
C ASN A 395 -16.92 6.88 4.89
N LEU A 396 -16.33 6.39 3.80
CA LEU A 396 -16.38 4.97 3.45
C LEU A 396 -15.20 4.25 4.14
N LEU A 397 -15.54 3.22 4.92
CA LEU A 397 -14.57 2.34 5.54
C LEU A 397 -14.35 1.11 4.67
N LEU A 398 -13.14 0.91 4.19
CA LEU A 398 -12.82 -0.01 3.12
C LEU A 398 -11.75 -1.01 3.53
N GLN A 399 -11.77 -2.17 2.87
CA GLN A 399 -10.68 -3.14 2.84
C GLN A 399 -10.29 -3.43 1.39
N LYS A 400 -9.05 -3.88 1.19
CA LYS A 400 -8.58 -4.36 -0.12
C LYS A 400 -9.29 -5.67 -0.49
N THR A 401 -9.50 -5.90 -1.79
CA THR A 401 -9.92 -7.21 -2.32
C THR A 401 -8.75 -8.19 -2.21
N THR A 402 -8.96 -9.36 -1.59
CA THR A 402 -7.86 -10.26 -1.19
C THR A 402 -7.82 -11.61 -1.94
N ALA A 403 -8.67 -11.78 -2.95
CA ALA A 403 -8.70 -13.02 -3.75
C ALA A 403 -9.35 -12.79 -5.12
N PRO A 404 -9.06 -13.67 -6.10
CA PRO A 404 -9.70 -13.62 -7.43
C PRO A 404 -11.21 -13.94 -7.37
N SER A 405 -11.64 -14.67 -6.34
CA SER A 405 -13.04 -14.95 -6.04
C SER A 405 -13.23 -15.05 -4.54
N GLN A 406 -14.21 -14.29 -4.03
CA GLN A 406 -14.53 -14.27 -2.61
C GLN A 406 -15.98 -13.89 -2.36
N THR A 407 -16.48 -14.28 -1.19
CA THR A 407 -17.78 -13.85 -0.69
C THR A 407 -17.58 -13.00 0.55
N ILE A 408 -18.11 -11.79 0.55
CA ILE A 408 -18.09 -10.85 1.67
C ILE A 408 -19.48 -10.83 2.27
N SER A 409 -19.59 -10.91 3.59
CA SER A 409 -20.87 -10.79 4.30
C SER A 409 -20.71 -9.90 5.51
N THR A 410 -21.77 -9.15 5.82
CA THR A 410 -21.83 -8.32 7.01
C THR A 410 -23.23 -8.34 7.60
N LYS A 411 -23.33 -8.20 8.94
CA LYS A 411 -24.56 -7.96 9.67
C LYS A 411 -24.65 -6.48 9.98
N ILE A 412 -25.71 -5.81 9.57
CA ILE A 412 -25.92 -4.38 9.80
C ILE A 412 -27.22 -4.17 10.56
N THR A 413 -27.16 -3.39 11.65
CA THR A 413 -28.35 -2.83 12.30
C THR A 413 -28.38 -1.35 12.02
N PHE A 414 -29.33 -0.91 11.21
CA PHE A 414 -29.52 0.50 10.85
C PHE A 414 -30.46 1.19 11.84
N LYS A 415 -29.99 2.28 12.44
CA LYS A 415 -30.74 3.07 13.43
C LYS A 415 -30.82 4.54 12.97
N PRO A 416 -31.56 4.84 11.90
CA PRO A 416 -31.71 6.21 11.45
C PRO A 416 -32.48 7.03 12.48
N THR A 417 -32.36 8.34 12.41
CA THR A 417 -33.16 9.27 13.25
C THR A 417 -34.43 9.69 12.51
N ASP A 418 -35.48 10.00 13.26
CA ASP A 418 -36.71 10.55 12.66
C ASP A 418 -36.51 12.00 12.17
N LYS A 419 -35.40 12.63 12.58
CA LYS A 419 -35.10 14.03 12.27
C LYS A 419 -34.58 14.20 10.82
N TYR A 420 -33.88 13.20 10.29
CA TYR A 420 -33.24 13.28 8.98
C TYR A 420 -33.80 12.21 8.03
N GLN A 421 -33.98 12.62 6.77
CA GLN A 421 -34.40 11.75 5.68
C GLN A 421 -33.19 11.54 4.75
N GLY A 422 -33.10 10.36 4.09
CA GLY A 422 -32.05 10.05 3.16
C GLY A 422 -30.76 9.56 3.83
N GLU A 423 -30.77 9.26 5.15
CA GLU A 423 -29.66 8.57 5.80
C GLU A 423 -29.47 7.19 5.16
N ARG A 424 -28.22 6.85 4.82
CA ARG A 424 -27.88 5.61 4.10
C ARG A 424 -26.76 4.86 4.80
N THR A 425 -26.84 3.53 4.78
CA THR A 425 -25.77 2.61 5.17
C THR A 425 -25.81 1.36 4.30
N GLY A 426 -24.73 0.57 4.25
CA GLY A 426 -24.80 -0.66 3.47
C GLY A 426 -23.45 -1.32 3.21
N LEU A 427 -23.42 -2.14 2.17
CA LEU A 427 -22.23 -2.85 1.70
C LEU A 427 -21.91 -2.42 0.26
N VAL A 428 -20.72 -1.92 0.02
CA VAL A 428 -20.25 -1.47 -1.30
C VAL A 428 -19.04 -2.30 -1.77
N VAL A 429 -19.03 -2.61 -3.06
CA VAL A 429 -17.82 -3.01 -3.80
C VAL A 429 -17.40 -1.80 -4.60
N MET A 430 -16.40 -1.07 -4.05
CA MET A 430 -16.01 0.26 -4.53
C MET A 430 -14.99 0.19 -5.66
N GLY A 431 -15.11 1.09 -6.62
CA GLY A 431 -14.22 1.29 -7.74
C GLY A 431 -14.68 2.48 -8.59
N MET A 432 -14.01 2.74 -9.71
CA MET A 432 -14.46 3.73 -10.70
C MET A 432 -15.85 3.37 -11.28
N ASP A 433 -16.14 2.09 -11.37
CA ASP A 433 -17.49 1.53 -11.43
C ASP A 433 -17.72 0.83 -10.09
N TYR A 434 -18.87 1.03 -9.44
CA TYR A 434 -19.18 0.33 -8.19
C TYR A 434 -20.61 -0.21 -8.16
N ALA A 435 -20.84 -1.15 -7.25
CA ALA A 435 -22.17 -1.63 -6.90
C ALA A 435 -22.34 -1.69 -5.37
N ALA A 436 -23.54 -1.40 -4.88
CA ALA A 436 -23.81 -1.43 -3.46
C ALA A 436 -25.22 -1.98 -3.16
N LEU A 437 -25.35 -2.53 -1.94
CA LEU A 437 -26.62 -2.81 -1.28
C LEU A 437 -26.79 -1.74 -0.19
N VAL A 438 -27.80 -0.90 -0.31
CA VAL A 438 -27.98 0.30 0.50
C VAL A 438 -29.30 0.26 1.24
N MET A 439 -29.24 0.35 2.56
CA MET A 439 -30.40 0.65 3.41
C MET A 439 -30.59 2.16 3.46
N GLU A 440 -31.78 2.65 3.23
CA GLU A 440 -32.09 4.08 3.24
C GLU A 440 -33.34 4.38 4.06
N ASN A 441 -33.28 5.49 4.80
CA ASN A 441 -34.39 6.04 5.54
C ASN A 441 -35.17 7.02 4.65
N THR A 442 -36.28 6.56 4.10
CA THR A 442 -37.16 7.37 3.25
C THR A 442 -38.38 7.87 4.01
N LYS A 443 -39.18 8.76 3.40
CA LYS A 443 -40.44 9.24 3.97
C LYS A 443 -41.47 8.13 4.15
N GLU A 444 -41.42 7.12 3.30
CA GLU A 444 -42.32 5.96 3.31
C GLU A 444 -41.83 4.84 4.23
N GLY A 445 -40.65 4.98 4.84
CA GLY A 445 -40.03 3.99 5.73
C GLY A 445 -38.67 3.51 5.22
N LEU A 446 -38.16 2.44 5.83
CA LEU A 446 -36.89 1.88 5.46
C LEU A 446 -36.99 1.06 4.17
N VAL A 447 -36.01 1.22 3.29
CA VAL A 447 -35.87 0.43 2.06
C VAL A 447 -34.48 -0.14 1.95
N LEU A 448 -34.35 -1.25 1.22
CA LEU A 448 -33.08 -1.80 0.73
C LEU A 448 -33.05 -1.68 -0.78
N SER A 449 -32.05 -0.99 -1.30
CA SER A 449 -31.85 -0.82 -2.73
C SER A 449 -30.55 -1.46 -3.20
N GLN A 450 -30.59 -2.11 -4.36
CA GLN A 450 -29.40 -2.46 -5.12
C GLN A 450 -29.11 -1.35 -6.10
N VAL A 451 -27.94 -0.72 -5.96
CA VAL A 451 -27.51 0.40 -6.78
C VAL A 451 -26.22 0.08 -7.51
N GLU A 452 -26.01 0.69 -8.66
CA GLU A 452 -24.73 0.71 -9.35
C GLU A 452 -24.40 2.10 -9.85
N CYS A 453 -23.12 2.39 -9.98
CA CYS A 453 -22.64 3.62 -10.61
C CYS A 453 -21.56 3.26 -11.63
N LYS A 454 -21.71 3.74 -12.85
CA LYS A 454 -20.73 3.63 -13.91
C LYS A 454 -19.98 4.95 -14.06
N LYS A 455 -18.64 4.86 -14.24
CA LYS A 455 -17.78 6.04 -14.42
C LYS A 455 -17.96 7.05 -13.29
N ALA A 456 -17.95 6.56 -12.04
CA ALA A 456 -18.08 7.41 -10.86
C ALA A 456 -16.95 8.46 -10.82
N ASP A 457 -15.72 8.08 -11.24
CA ASP A 457 -14.55 8.94 -11.41
C ASP A 457 -14.76 10.11 -12.41
N ARG A 458 -15.78 10.03 -13.23
CA ARG A 458 -16.14 11.04 -14.25
C ARG A 458 -17.50 11.69 -13.97
N GLY A 459 -17.95 11.64 -12.72
CA GLY A 459 -19.22 12.23 -12.29
C GLY A 459 -20.46 11.43 -12.68
N GLY A 460 -20.30 10.10 -12.84
CA GLY A 460 -21.42 9.19 -13.02
C GLY A 460 -22.40 9.25 -11.84
N LYS A 461 -23.66 9.00 -12.12
CA LYS A 461 -24.75 8.96 -11.12
C LYS A 461 -25.16 7.52 -10.84
N GLU A 462 -25.66 7.28 -9.64
CA GLU A 462 -26.22 5.99 -9.27
C GLU A 462 -27.50 5.66 -10.06
N THR A 463 -27.61 4.41 -10.43
CA THR A 463 -28.81 3.78 -10.97
C THR A 463 -29.34 2.79 -9.94
N VAL A 464 -30.62 2.92 -9.58
CA VAL A 464 -31.31 1.97 -8.72
C VAL A 464 -31.87 0.85 -9.59
N ASN A 465 -31.39 -0.38 -9.39
CA ASN A 465 -31.81 -1.54 -10.18
C ASN A 465 -32.99 -2.27 -9.53
N ALA A 466 -33.07 -2.27 -8.19
CA ALA A 466 -34.15 -2.89 -7.43
C ALA A 466 -34.27 -2.21 -6.07
N THR A 467 -35.50 -2.18 -5.54
CA THR A 467 -35.81 -1.67 -4.19
C THR A 467 -36.81 -2.58 -3.52
N LEU A 468 -36.59 -2.85 -2.24
CA LEU A 468 -37.50 -3.63 -1.38
C LEU A 468 -37.78 -2.84 -0.10
N PRO A 469 -39.05 -2.80 0.39
CA PRO A 469 -39.34 -2.26 1.71
C PRO A 469 -38.74 -3.18 2.78
N LEU A 470 -38.19 -2.58 3.85
CA LEU A 470 -37.63 -3.29 4.98
C LEU A 470 -38.58 -3.19 6.20
N GLN A 471 -38.88 -4.35 6.80
CA GLN A 471 -39.56 -4.45 8.08
C GLN A 471 -38.58 -4.40 9.23
N ASP A 472 -37.43 -5.06 9.06
CA ASP A 472 -36.39 -5.19 10.08
C ASP A 472 -35.29 -4.14 9.90
N LYS A 473 -34.83 -3.58 11.02
CA LYS A 473 -33.65 -2.69 11.05
C LYS A 473 -32.34 -3.46 11.03
N THR A 474 -32.35 -4.79 11.24
CA THR A 474 -31.19 -5.66 11.25
C THR A 474 -31.26 -6.65 10.11
N ILE A 475 -30.28 -6.59 9.21
CA ILE A 475 -30.20 -7.50 8.06
C ILE A 475 -28.77 -8.03 7.86
N TYR A 476 -28.66 -9.10 7.08
CA TYR A 476 -27.40 -9.63 6.60
C TYR A 476 -27.25 -9.30 5.11
N LEU A 477 -26.18 -8.62 4.78
CA LEU A 477 -25.81 -8.31 3.39
C LEU A 477 -24.68 -9.23 2.93
N LYS A 478 -24.72 -9.62 1.67
CA LYS A 478 -23.72 -10.48 1.05
C LYS A 478 -23.39 -10.00 -0.36
N ALA A 479 -22.09 -9.86 -0.65
CA ALA A 479 -21.57 -9.62 -1.98
C ALA A 479 -20.67 -10.78 -2.39
N LYS A 480 -20.83 -11.28 -3.62
CA LYS A 480 -19.94 -12.26 -4.22
C LYS A 480 -19.13 -11.58 -5.31
N ILE A 481 -17.82 -11.56 -5.14
CA ILE A 481 -16.87 -11.03 -6.10
C ILE A 481 -16.23 -12.22 -6.84
N TYR A 482 -16.19 -12.17 -8.17
CA TYR A 482 -15.51 -13.18 -8.97
C TYR A 482 -15.03 -12.58 -10.29
N ASN A 483 -13.91 -13.11 -10.78
CA ASN A 483 -13.33 -12.67 -12.03
C ASN A 483 -14.01 -13.39 -13.20
N THR A 484 -14.65 -12.63 -14.08
CA THR A 484 -15.11 -13.13 -15.38
C THR A 484 -14.36 -12.37 -16.46
N ASN A 485 -13.37 -13.02 -17.08
CA ASN A 485 -12.59 -12.42 -18.17
C ASN A 485 -11.95 -11.07 -17.84
N LYS A 486 -11.29 -10.98 -16.68
CA LYS A 486 -10.61 -9.78 -16.16
C LYS A 486 -11.53 -8.59 -15.77
N LYS A 487 -12.83 -8.80 -15.62
CA LYS A 487 -13.76 -7.82 -15.05
C LYS A 487 -14.34 -8.37 -13.76
N ILE A 488 -14.41 -7.55 -12.72
CA ILE A 488 -15.16 -7.87 -11.49
C ILE A 488 -16.66 -7.81 -11.84
N LYS A 489 -17.40 -8.83 -11.47
CA LYS A 489 -18.87 -8.84 -11.49
C LYS A 489 -19.43 -9.08 -10.09
#